data_a14d54d57b23b813cf7c4eef6d115219
#
_entry.id   a14d54d57b23b813cf7c4eef6d115219
#
_cell.length_a   1.000
_cell.length_b   1.000
_cell.length_c   1.000
_cell.angle_alpha   90.00
_cell.angle_beta   90.00
_cell.angle_gamma   90.00
#
_symmetry.space_group_name_H-M   'P 1'
#
loop_
_entity.id
_entity.type
_entity.pdbx_description
1 polymer ?
#
loop_
_entity_poly.entity_id
_entity_poly.type
_entity_poly.pdbx_seq_one_letter_code
_entity_poly.pdbx_strand_id
1 'polypeptide(L)'
;MKRKYMKRSFKVLTLVAAMAVVLPACTRIETGEVGVRVGFDKQVKPGELLPGSFNQTIIGDVLTFPVKDVNVVLENMTPVAKDNSTMKDVDAVVVYNINPQQVSELYATKNRAFHADFKGDTYVMYNYIVQNARNAIYKAARRYEALDMADNRENMERIIQEEINKNLAEEKLDGTITISQVLIRNVVPADSVVDSANALVRAKNEYKQKEVEVQTAKKEAERMAALANNSSSSIAFMNAQAALNISEGIKNGKVQTIVVPSNMTGLMIGK
;
A
#
# COMPACT_ATOMS: atom_id res chain seq x y z
N MET A 1 39.38 42.84 59.78
CA MET A 1 39.66 42.16 58.51
C MET A 1 38.54 41.19 58.12
N LYS A 2 37.86 40.40 58.95
CA LYS A 2 36.83 39.44 58.59
C LYS A 2 35.61 39.95 57.78
N ARG A 3 35.12 41.17 58.03
CA ARG A 3 33.95 41.76 57.38
C ARG A 3 34.16 42.10 55.86
N LYS A 4 35.39 42.33 55.45
CA LYS A 4 35.74 42.72 54.05
C LYS A 4 35.80 41.44 53.15
N TYR A 5 36.23 40.29 53.72
CA TYR A 5 36.25 39.01 53.04
C TYR A 5 34.84 38.44 52.88
N MET A 6 33.98 38.58 53.87
CA MET A 6 32.60 38.10 53.84
C MET A 6 31.77 38.85 52.81
N LYS A 7 31.98 40.17 52.60
CA LYS A 7 31.31 40.94 51.51
C LYS A 7 31.85 40.58 50.14
N ARG A 8 33.12 40.19 49.99
CA ARG A 8 33.68 39.69 48.71
C ARG A 8 33.16 38.32 48.37
N SER A 9 33.11 37.39 49.30
CA SER A 9 32.53 36.06 49.11
C SER A 9 31.06 36.12 48.71
N PHE A 10 30.27 37.02 49.30
CA PHE A 10 28.87 37.21 48.98
C PHE A 10 28.68 37.76 47.58
N LYS A 11 29.52 38.68 47.10
CA LYS A 11 29.49 39.19 45.75
C LYS A 11 29.90 38.16 44.71
N VAL A 12 30.84 37.29 45.00
CA VAL A 12 31.26 36.22 44.15
C VAL A 12 30.16 35.17 44.06
N LEU A 13 29.52 34.81 45.16
CA LEU A 13 28.40 33.85 45.20
C LEU A 13 27.19 34.38 44.42
N THR A 14 26.84 35.67 44.53
CA THR A 14 25.76 36.26 43.74
C THR A 14 26.10 36.33 42.24
N LEU A 15 27.37 36.56 41.88
CA LEU A 15 27.78 36.55 40.46
C LEU A 15 27.74 35.16 39.86
N VAL A 16 28.15 34.13 40.61
CA VAL A 16 28.09 32.73 40.19
C VAL A 16 26.64 32.26 40.07
N ALA A 17 25.78 32.62 41.03
CA ALA A 17 24.36 32.33 40.99
C ALA A 17 23.65 33.02 39.79
N ALA A 18 23.99 34.25 39.49
CA ALA A 18 23.46 34.96 38.32
C ALA A 18 23.95 34.34 36.99
N MET A 19 25.20 33.85 36.95
CA MET A 19 25.75 33.17 35.79
C MET A 19 25.14 31.77 35.55
N ALA A 20 24.77 31.08 36.63
CA ALA A 20 24.10 29.74 36.55
C ALA A 20 22.66 29.84 36.01
N VAL A 21 21.97 30.96 36.14
CA VAL A 21 20.62 31.19 35.63
C VAL A 21 20.59 31.43 34.12
N VAL A 22 21.71 31.83 33.52
CA VAL A 22 21.79 32.23 32.09
C VAL A 22 22.14 31.00 31.18
N LEU A 23 22.65 29.91 31.76
CA LEU A 23 23.14 28.76 31.00
C LEU A 23 22.07 27.88 30.31
N PRO A 24 20.81 27.74 30.80
CA PRO A 24 19.82 26.87 30.14
C PRO A 24 19.08 27.53 28.95
N ALA A 25 19.34 28.76 28.60
CA ALA A 25 18.59 29.54 27.62
C ALA A 25 19.10 29.40 26.15
N CYS A 26 20.00 28.45 25.88
CA CYS A 26 20.58 28.28 24.55
C CYS A 26 19.94 27.07 23.85
N THR A 27 19.09 27.32 22.89
CA THR A 27 18.53 26.28 22.01
C THR A 27 19.25 26.29 20.68
N ARG A 28 19.79 25.14 20.26
CA ARG A 28 20.38 24.93 18.95
C ARG A 28 19.37 24.19 18.08
N ILE A 29 19.12 24.73 16.90
CA ILE A 29 18.22 24.09 15.92
C ILE A 29 19.01 23.04 15.15
N GLU A 30 18.54 21.81 15.17
CA GLU A 30 19.16 20.69 14.49
C GLU A 30 18.89 20.69 12.98
N THR A 31 19.69 19.92 12.23
CA THR A 31 19.50 19.79 10.78
C THR A 31 18.19 19.08 10.47
N GLY A 32 17.28 19.78 9.78
CA GLY A 32 15.96 19.27 9.41
C GLY A 32 14.85 19.66 10.35
N GLU A 33 15.14 20.58 11.27
CA GLU A 33 14.18 21.22 12.13
C GLU A 33 14.16 22.73 11.88
N VAL A 34 13.08 23.35 12.28
CA VAL A 34 12.92 24.80 12.31
C VAL A 34 12.48 25.22 13.71
N GLY A 35 13.14 26.24 14.23
CA GLY A 35 12.77 26.84 15.51
C GLY A 35 11.77 27.99 15.31
N VAL A 36 10.73 28.01 16.13
CA VAL A 36 9.75 29.08 16.21
C VAL A 36 9.78 29.70 17.60
N ARG A 37 9.95 31.02 17.65
CA ARG A 37 9.98 31.75 18.91
C ARG A 37 8.58 32.01 19.45
N VAL A 38 8.36 31.68 20.71
CA VAL A 38 7.15 32.01 21.43
C VAL A 38 7.51 32.98 22.53
N GLY A 39 6.95 34.19 22.49
CA GLY A 39 7.21 35.20 23.48
C GLY A 39 6.60 34.89 24.85
N PHE A 40 6.97 35.65 25.84
CA PHE A 40 6.39 35.57 27.21
C PHE A 40 4.87 35.79 27.19
N ASP A 41 4.38 36.57 26.22
CA ASP A 41 2.98 36.82 25.91
C ASP A 41 2.27 35.58 25.26
N LYS A 42 2.99 34.48 25.16
CA LYS A 42 2.57 33.22 24.47
C LYS A 42 2.20 33.41 22.99
N GLN A 43 2.60 34.50 22.39
CA GLN A 43 2.42 34.75 20.97
C GLN A 43 3.60 34.21 20.16
N VAL A 44 3.29 33.61 19.04
CA VAL A 44 4.28 33.21 18.05
C VAL A 44 4.89 34.46 17.43
N LYS A 45 6.20 34.55 17.45
CA LYS A 45 6.93 35.70 16.86
C LYS A 45 7.28 35.33 15.41
N PRO A 46 7.12 36.28 14.48
CA PRO A 46 7.49 36.06 13.09
C PRO A 46 8.99 35.84 12.93
N GLY A 47 9.33 35.05 11.93
CA GLY A 47 10.70 34.68 11.56
C GLY A 47 11.18 33.42 12.22
N GLU A 48 11.43 32.45 11.36
CA GLU A 48 11.90 31.12 11.70
C GLU A 48 13.40 31.12 12.01
N LEU A 49 13.80 30.25 12.93
CA LEU A 49 15.19 29.92 13.20
C LEU A 49 15.59 28.71 12.36
N LEU A 50 16.41 28.94 11.34
CA LEU A 50 16.86 27.87 10.45
C LEU A 50 17.92 26.98 11.13
N PRO A 51 18.17 25.76 10.58
CA PRO A 51 19.18 24.85 11.09
C PRO A 51 20.55 25.52 11.27
N GLY A 52 21.20 25.23 12.38
CA GLY A 52 22.48 25.85 12.77
C GLY A 52 22.34 27.20 13.46
N SER A 53 21.14 27.78 13.52
CA SER A 53 20.89 28.99 14.29
C SER A 53 21.08 28.72 15.77
N PHE A 54 21.78 29.60 16.42
CA PHE A 54 21.97 29.62 17.85
C PHE A 54 21.19 30.82 18.43
N ASN A 55 20.17 30.54 19.21
CA ASN A 55 19.36 31.59 19.80
C ASN A 55 19.47 31.58 21.31
N GLN A 56 19.84 32.73 21.88
CA GLN A 56 19.75 33.00 23.31
C GLN A 56 18.40 33.67 23.58
N THR A 57 17.44 32.88 24.02
CA THR A 57 16.15 33.43 24.46
C THR A 57 16.22 33.69 25.96
N ILE A 58 16.34 34.96 26.33
CA ILE A 58 16.36 35.33 27.76
C ILE A 58 14.94 35.25 28.35
N ILE A 59 13.92 35.49 27.52
CA ILE A 59 12.51 35.47 27.92
C ILE A 59 11.68 34.86 26.78
N GLY A 60 10.94 33.79 27.06
CA GLY A 60 10.15 33.04 26.10
C GLY A 60 10.74 31.66 25.79
N ASP A 61 10.09 30.94 24.88
CA ASP A 61 10.44 29.57 24.50
C ASP A 61 10.78 29.50 23.01
N VAL A 62 11.58 28.53 22.62
CA VAL A 62 11.80 28.15 21.23
C VAL A 62 11.23 26.75 21.05
N LEU A 63 10.19 26.65 20.23
CA LEU A 63 9.63 25.36 19.82
C LEU A 63 10.34 24.90 18.54
N THR A 64 10.70 23.63 18.47
CA THR A 64 11.33 23.01 17.29
C THR A 64 10.32 22.14 16.57
N PHE A 65 10.33 22.24 15.23
CA PHE A 65 9.41 21.52 14.37
C PHE A 65 10.19 20.79 13.28
N PRO A 66 9.99 19.48 13.10
CA PRO A 66 10.58 18.74 11.99
C PRO A 66 9.96 19.23 10.65
N VAL A 67 10.84 19.57 9.69
CA VAL A 67 10.46 20.05 8.35
C VAL A 67 10.94 19.12 7.24
N LYS A 68 11.64 18.05 7.58
CA LYS A 68 12.00 16.98 6.65
C LYS A 68 10.74 16.20 6.24
N ASP A 69 10.94 15.31 5.27
CA ASP A 69 9.87 14.42 4.84
C ASP A 69 9.26 13.66 6.03
N VAL A 70 7.98 13.89 6.23
CA VAL A 70 7.17 13.26 7.28
C VAL A 70 6.30 12.17 6.65
N ASN A 71 6.37 10.97 7.19
CA ASN A 71 5.56 9.84 6.74
C ASN A 71 4.23 9.81 7.50
N VAL A 72 3.15 9.93 6.78
CA VAL A 72 1.78 9.68 7.27
C VAL A 72 1.40 8.28 6.89
N VAL A 73 1.30 7.39 7.87
CA VAL A 73 0.91 6.00 7.67
C VAL A 73 -0.59 5.86 7.89
N LEU A 74 -1.28 5.32 6.89
CA LEU A 74 -2.71 5.06 6.89
C LEU A 74 -2.90 3.56 6.76
N GLU A 75 -3.43 2.93 7.79
CA GLU A 75 -3.61 1.48 7.87
C GLU A 75 -5.07 1.12 8.11
N ASN A 76 -5.43 -0.11 7.76
CA ASN A 76 -6.74 -0.70 8.01
C ASN A 76 -7.90 0.13 7.42
N MET A 77 -7.70 0.73 6.26
CA MET A 77 -8.76 1.45 5.57
C MET A 77 -9.66 0.48 4.80
N THR A 78 -10.96 0.72 4.87
CA THR A 78 -11.99 -0.11 4.22
C THR A 78 -12.81 0.70 3.22
N PRO A 79 -12.21 1.26 2.16
CA PRO A 79 -12.95 2.01 1.16
C PRO A 79 -13.90 1.09 0.38
N VAL A 80 -14.92 1.71 -0.22
CA VAL A 80 -15.85 1.03 -1.11
C VAL A 80 -15.40 1.27 -2.55
N ALA A 81 -15.30 0.21 -3.33
CA ALA A 81 -14.93 0.21 -4.73
C ALA A 81 -16.07 0.69 -5.65
N LYS A 82 -15.79 0.83 -6.95
CA LYS A 82 -16.75 1.23 -7.97
C LYS A 82 -17.92 0.26 -8.11
N ASP A 83 -17.66 -1.03 -7.97
CA ASP A 83 -18.65 -2.13 -8.00
C ASP A 83 -19.45 -2.27 -6.70
N ASN A 84 -19.34 -1.30 -5.77
CA ASN A 84 -19.91 -1.30 -4.43
C ASN A 84 -19.38 -2.40 -3.50
N SER A 85 -18.34 -3.11 -3.88
CA SER A 85 -17.63 -4.04 -3.00
C SER A 85 -16.83 -3.25 -1.96
N THR A 86 -16.81 -3.74 -0.73
CA THR A 86 -15.98 -3.17 0.33
C THR A 86 -14.59 -3.80 0.26
N MET A 87 -13.55 -2.98 0.37
CA MET A 87 -12.20 -3.51 0.56
C MET A 87 -12.03 -3.99 2.01
N LYS A 88 -11.32 -5.08 2.20
CA LYS A 88 -11.01 -5.62 3.53
C LYS A 88 -9.93 -4.79 4.20
N ASP A 89 -8.93 -4.40 3.41
CA ASP A 89 -7.78 -3.65 3.90
C ASP A 89 -7.12 -2.89 2.75
N VAL A 90 -6.87 -1.61 3.01
CA VAL A 90 -6.05 -0.76 2.13
C VAL A 90 -5.10 0.04 3.01
N ASP A 91 -3.80 -0.18 2.81
CA ASP A 91 -2.76 0.56 3.49
C ASP A 91 -2.04 1.49 2.52
N ALA A 92 -1.79 2.70 2.99
CA ALA A 92 -1.06 3.69 2.21
C ALA A 92 -0.11 4.51 3.09
N VAL A 93 0.90 5.08 2.47
CA VAL A 93 1.80 6.05 3.08
C VAL A 93 1.82 7.29 2.22
N VAL A 94 1.62 8.43 2.85
CA VAL A 94 1.77 9.75 2.22
C VAL A 94 2.96 10.44 2.85
N VAL A 95 3.88 10.88 2.02
CA VAL A 95 5.08 11.62 2.45
C VAL A 95 4.87 13.08 2.12
N TYR A 96 5.01 13.94 3.11
CA TYR A 96 4.90 15.37 2.93
C TYR A 96 6.05 16.10 3.61
N ASN A 97 6.35 17.29 3.14
CA ASN A 97 7.23 18.25 3.79
C ASN A 97 6.59 19.64 3.86
N ILE A 98 7.13 20.46 4.74
CA ILE A 98 6.66 21.82 4.95
C ILE A 98 7.78 22.80 4.61
N ASN A 99 7.41 23.89 3.94
CA ASN A 99 8.36 24.98 3.68
C ASN A 99 8.87 25.55 5.02
N PRO A 100 10.17 25.46 5.30
CA PRO A 100 10.76 25.95 6.54
C PRO A 100 10.42 27.40 6.90
N GLN A 101 10.16 28.23 5.92
CA GLN A 101 9.89 29.67 6.11
C GLN A 101 8.43 29.99 6.46
N GLN A 102 7.56 28.99 6.53
CA GLN A 102 6.12 29.18 6.77
C GLN A 102 5.58 28.40 7.98
N VAL A 103 6.48 27.76 8.71
CA VAL A 103 6.12 26.94 9.88
C VAL A 103 5.49 27.79 10.98
N SER A 104 6.01 28.96 11.26
CA SER A 104 5.48 29.87 12.29
C SER A 104 4.08 30.35 11.97
N GLU A 105 3.80 30.65 10.71
CA GLU A 105 2.48 31.06 10.23
C GLU A 105 1.47 29.91 10.34
N LEU A 106 1.83 28.72 9.88
CA LEU A 106 0.98 27.54 10.00
C LEU A 106 0.63 27.23 11.46
N TYR A 107 1.64 27.24 12.32
CA TYR A 107 1.45 26.94 13.73
C TYR A 107 0.60 28.00 14.46
N ALA A 108 0.72 29.27 14.06
CA ALA A 108 -0.03 30.38 14.67
C ALA A 108 -1.48 30.48 14.15
N THR A 109 -1.71 30.17 12.86
CA THR A 109 -2.99 30.47 12.20
C THR A 109 -3.91 29.24 12.04
N LYS A 110 -3.32 28.04 11.92
CA LYS A 110 -4.11 26.82 11.72
C LYS A 110 -4.53 26.19 13.05
N ASN A 111 -5.64 25.48 13.03
CA ASN A 111 -6.19 24.84 14.21
C ASN A 111 -5.19 23.87 14.84
N ARG A 112 -5.04 23.93 16.17
CA ARG A 112 -4.16 23.03 16.91
C ARG A 112 -4.45 21.54 16.66
N ALA A 113 -5.71 21.17 16.43
CA ALA A 113 -6.09 19.81 16.12
C ALA A 113 -5.50 19.26 14.79
N PHE A 114 -5.02 20.15 13.92
CA PHE A 114 -4.35 19.74 12.68
C PHE A 114 -2.90 19.32 12.88
N HIS A 115 -2.31 19.64 14.02
CA HIS A 115 -0.96 19.23 14.40
C HIS A 115 -1.01 17.93 15.21
N ALA A 116 0.07 17.20 15.25
CA ALA A 116 0.20 15.99 16.07
C ALA A 116 1.49 16.02 16.87
N ASP A 117 1.42 15.58 18.12
CA ASP A 117 2.57 15.50 19.02
C ASP A 117 2.98 14.03 19.16
N PHE A 118 4.20 13.67 18.73
CA PHE A 118 4.77 12.34 18.86
C PHE A 118 6.15 12.41 19.52
N LYS A 119 6.33 11.72 20.63
CA LYS A 119 7.62 11.58 21.34
C LYS A 119 8.28 12.91 21.72
N GLY A 120 7.51 13.96 21.87
CA GLY A 120 8.02 15.30 22.21
C GLY A 120 8.18 16.25 21.02
N ASP A 121 8.04 15.76 19.79
CA ASP A 121 8.06 16.55 18.58
C ASP A 121 6.64 16.87 18.12
N THR A 122 6.42 18.12 17.70
CA THR A 122 5.15 18.56 17.11
C THR A 122 5.25 18.54 15.59
N TYR A 123 4.47 17.68 14.95
CA TYR A 123 4.36 17.58 13.50
C TYR A 123 3.25 18.51 13.01
N VAL A 124 3.66 19.60 12.41
CA VAL A 124 2.72 20.62 11.91
C VAL A 124 1.87 20.03 10.77
N MET A 125 0.56 20.27 10.80
CA MET A 125 -0.43 19.83 9.80
C MET A 125 -0.56 18.30 9.58
N TYR A 126 0.04 17.46 10.43
CA TYR A 126 0.00 16.00 10.29
C TYR A 126 -1.43 15.45 10.21
N ASN A 127 -2.29 15.80 11.16
CA ASN A 127 -3.67 15.33 11.21
C ASN A 127 -4.51 15.86 10.03
N TYR A 128 -4.21 17.05 9.54
CA TYR A 128 -4.83 17.58 8.34
C TYR A 128 -4.48 16.74 7.11
N ILE A 129 -3.22 16.39 6.94
CA ILE A 129 -2.78 15.51 5.84
C ILE A 129 -3.38 14.11 5.98
N VAL A 130 -3.46 13.54 7.21
CA VAL A 130 -4.15 12.26 7.47
C VAL A 130 -5.59 12.29 6.95
N GLN A 131 -6.35 13.34 7.28
CA GLN A 131 -7.75 13.46 6.86
C GLN A 131 -7.89 13.63 5.35
N ASN A 132 -7.07 14.49 4.73
CA ASN A 132 -7.07 14.70 3.28
C ASN A 132 -6.67 13.44 2.51
N ALA A 133 -5.62 12.77 2.95
CA ALA A 133 -5.14 11.54 2.33
C ALA A 133 -6.18 10.42 2.42
N ARG A 134 -6.80 10.24 3.59
CA ARG A 134 -7.89 9.29 3.77
C ARG A 134 -9.04 9.58 2.80
N ASN A 135 -9.49 10.82 2.72
CA ASN A 135 -10.56 11.23 1.81
C ASN A 135 -10.19 11.00 0.33
N ALA A 136 -8.96 11.34 -0.06
CA ALA A 136 -8.45 11.13 -1.42
C ALA A 136 -8.40 9.63 -1.79
N ILE A 137 -7.98 8.76 -0.86
CA ILE A 137 -7.95 7.31 -1.05
C ILE A 137 -9.37 6.76 -1.24
N TYR A 138 -10.34 7.18 -0.41
CA TYR A 138 -11.74 6.77 -0.56
C TYR A 138 -12.35 7.23 -1.89
N LYS A 139 -12.01 8.42 -2.37
CA LYS A 139 -12.43 8.90 -3.69
C LYS A 139 -11.76 8.15 -4.84
N ALA A 140 -10.46 7.84 -4.72
CA ALA A 140 -9.73 7.08 -5.72
C ALA A 140 -10.26 5.65 -5.84
N ALA A 141 -10.55 4.98 -4.72
CA ALA A 141 -11.11 3.63 -4.70
C ALA A 141 -12.43 3.52 -5.48
N ARG A 142 -13.28 4.55 -5.43
CA ARG A 142 -14.54 4.61 -6.20
C ARG A 142 -14.38 4.62 -7.72
N ARG A 143 -13.16 4.76 -8.24
CA ARG A 143 -12.89 4.77 -9.69
C ARG A 143 -12.59 3.37 -10.24
N TYR A 144 -12.24 2.42 -9.38
CA TYR A 144 -11.81 1.08 -9.77
C TYR A 144 -12.70 0.00 -9.17
N GLU A 145 -12.83 -1.12 -9.87
CA GLU A 145 -13.43 -2.32 -9.31
C GLU A 145 -12.49 -2.95 -8.28
N ALA A 146 -13.05 -3.64 -7.29
CA ALA A 146 -12.26 -4.14 -6.16
C ALA A 146 -11.08 -5.03 -6.58
N LEU A 147 -11.26 -5.86 -7.60
CA LEU A 147 -10.23 -6.77 -8.10
C LEU A 147 -9.16 -6.05 -8.95
N ASP A 148 -9.51 -4.93 -9.58
CA ASP A 148 -8.62 -4.21 -10.48
C ASP A 148 -7.69 -3.22 -9.75
N MET A 149 -7.99 -2.90 -8.48
CA MET A 149 -7.22 -1.92 -7.72
C MET A 149 -5.76 -2.31 -7.55
N ALA A 150 -5.48 -3.60 -7.36
CA ALA A 150 -4.12 -4.08 -7.16
C ALA A 150 -3.23 -3.85 -8.40
N ASP A 151 -3.80 -4.01 -9.59
CA ASP A 151 -3.10 -3.83 -10.86
C ASP A 151 -2.97 -2.34 -11.24
N ASN A 152 -3.83 -1.48 -10.68
CA ASN A 152 -3.87 -0.05 -10.98
C ASN A 152 -3.27 0.82 -9.88
N ARG A 153 -2.40 0.29 -9.02
CA ARG A 153 -1.81 1.02 -7.88
C ARG A 153 -1.17 2.34 -8.28
N GLU A 154 -0.31 2.33 -9.29
CA GLU A 154 0.40 3.52 -9.76
C GLU A 154 -0.57 4.64 -10.20
N ASN A 155 -1.62 4.28 -10.92
CA ASN A 155 -2.65 5.24 -11.32
C ASN A 155 -3.43 5.77 -10.12
N MET A 156 -3.72 4.92 -9.14
CA MET A 156 -4.38 5.33 -7.90
C MET A 156 -3.51 6.28 -7.08
N GLU A 157 -2.22 5.99 -6.93
CA GLU A 157 -1.25 6.85 -6.23
C GLU A 157 -1.21 8.24 -6.84
N ARG A 158 -1.15 8.33 -8.18
CA ARG A 158 -1.18 9.61 -8.89
C ARG A 158 -2.50 10.37 -8.66
N ILE A 159 -3.65 9.69 -8.74
CA ILE A 159 -4.96 10.29 -8.50
C ILE A 159 -5.07 10.81 -7.05
N ILE A 160 -4.57 10.04 -6.09
CA ILE A 160 -4.56 10.43 -4.68
C ILE A 160 -3.69 11.67 -4.48
N GLN A 161 -2.51 11.69 -5.07
CA GLN A 161 -1.60 12.83 -4.99
C GLN A 161 -2.22 14.10 -5.62
N GLU A 162 -2.84 13.96 -6.80
CA GLU A 162 -3.57 15.04 -7.46
C GLU A 162 -4.72 15.60 -6.61
N GLU A 163 -5.51 14.71 -5.98
CA GLU A 163 -6.63 15.12 -5.13
C GLU A 163 -6.15 15.81 -3.85
N ILE A 164 -5.06 15.33 -3.23
CA ILE A 164 -4.48 15.99 -2.05
C ILE A 164 -3.96 17.38 -2.45
N ASN A 165 -3.20 17.48 -3.54
CA ASN A 165 -2.65 18.75 -4.02
C ASN A 165 -3.76 19.75 -4.37
N LYS A 166 -4.85 19.27 -4.97
CA LYS A 166 -6.03 20.10 -5.23
C LYS A 166 -6.63 20.67 -3.93
N ASN A 167 -6.83 19.84 -2.92
CA ASN A 167 -7.35 20.28 -1.62
C ASN A 167 -6.39 21.26 -0.94
N LEU A 168 -5.07 21.07 -1.06
CA LEU A 168 -4.07 22.01 -0.56
C LEU A 168 -4.16 23.37 -1.27
N ALA A 169 -4.36 23.38 -2.58
CA ALA A 169 -4.52 24.60 -3.36
C ALA A 169 -5.81 25.36 -3.01
N GLU A 170 -6.92 24.65 -2.82
CA GLU A 170 -8.21 25.24 -2.37
C GLU A 170 -8.08 25.95 -1.02
N GLU A 171 -7.24 25.42 -0.11
CA GLU A 171 -6.94 26.01 1.21
C GLU A 171 -5.77 27.00 1.18
N LYS A 172 -5.21 27.32 0.00
CA LYS A 172 -4.04 28.19 -0.19
C LYS A 172 -2.80 27.72 0.58
N LEU A 173 -2.61 26.42 0.64
CA LEU A 173 -1.47 25.76 1.27
C LEU A 173 -0.48 25.21 0.24
N ASP A 174 -0.75 25.39 -1.05
CA ASP A 174 0.16 25.11 -2.14
C ASP A 174 1.44 25.96 -2.00
N GLY A 175 2.60 25.33 -2.12
CA GLY A 175 3.89 26.00 -1.84
C GLY A 175 4.26 26.09 -0.35
N THR A 176 3.33 25.88 0.56
CA THR A 176 3.58 25.75 2.00
C THR A 176 3.79 24.28 2.40
N ILE A 177 2.94 23.41 1.88
CA ILE A 177 3.00 21.96 2.09
C ILE A 177 3.19 21.32 0.73
N THR A 178 4.18 20.44 0.63
CA THR A 178 4.44 19.66 -0.60
C THR A 178 4.26 18.18 -0.32
N ILE A 179 3.49 17.50 -1.17
CA ILE A 179 3.38 16.05 -1.13
C ILE A 179 4.49 15.46 -2.00
N SER A 180 5.49 14.89 -1.34
CA SER A 180 6.67 14.29 -2.00
C SER A 180 6.30 12.98 -2.69
N GLN A 181 5.50 12.14 -2.02
CA GLN A 181 5.16 10.82 -2.53
C GLN A 181 3.87 10.29 -1.91
N VAL A 182 3.14 9.50 -2.69
CA VAL A 182 2.03 8.65 -2.23
C VAL A 182 2.34 7.22 -2.61
N LEU A 183 2.24 6.30 -1.66
CA LEU A 183 2.51 4.88 -1.85
C LEU A 183 1.35 4.06 -1.32
N ILE A 184 0.80 3.19 -2.13
CA ILE A 184 -0.17 2.17 -1.70
C ILE A 184 0.61 0.89 -1.36
N ARG A 185 0.61 0.50 -0.10
CA ARG A 185 1.36 -0.66 0.41
C ARG A 185 0.59 -1.96 0.25
N ASN A 186 -0.69 -1.93 0.56
CA ASN A 186 -1.55 -3.10 0.57
C ASN A 186 -2.92 -2.77 -0.03
N VAL A 187 -3.50 -3.72 -0.76
CA VAL A 187 -4.85 -3.63 -1.32
C VAL A 187 -5.46 -5.01 -1.28
N VAL A 188 -6.38 -5.24 -0.36
CA VAL A 188 -7.02 -6.54 -0.15
C VAL A 188 -8.53 -6.40 -0.32
N PRO A 189 -9.13 -7.00 -1.36
CA PRO A 189 -10.58 -7.08 -1.49
C PRO A 189 -11.21 -7.90 -0.36
N ALA A 190 -12.50 -7.71 -0.12
CA ALA A 190 -13.25 -8.56 0.81
C ALA A 190 -13.22 -10.04 0.36
N ASP A 191 -13.18 -10.96 1.33
CA ASP A 191 -13.08 -12.39 1.07
C ASP A 191 -14.23 -12.88 0.14
N SER A 192 -15.45 -12.35 0.31
CA SER A 192 -16.60 -12.67 -0.55
C SER A 192 -16.40 -12.28 -2.03
N VAL A 193 -15.64 -11.21 -2.31
CA VAL A 193 -15.31 -10.77 -3.68
C VAL A 193 -14.31 -11.75 -4.29
N VAL A 194 -13.28 -12.12 -3.52
CA VAL A 194 -12.26 -13.09 -3.93
C VAL A 194 -12.89 -14.47 -4.20
N ASP A 195 -13.78 -14.92 -3.31
CA ASP A 195 -14.48 -16.21 -3.47
C ASP A 195 -15.36 -16.22 -4.72
N SER A 196 -16.09 -15.13 -4.97
CA SER A 196 -16.93 -14.99 -6.17
C SER A 196 -16.08 -14.98 -7.45
N ALA A 197 -14.95 -14.27 -7.44
CA ALA A 197 -14.00 -14.26 -8.56
C ALA A 197 -13.41 -15.64 -8.82
N ASN A 198 -13.00 -16.35 -7.77
CA ASN A 198 -12.49 -17.72 -7.87
C ASN A 198 -13.55 -18.70 -8.40
N ALA A 199 -14.81 -18.57 -7.99
CA ALA A 199 -15.92 -19.38 -8.51
C ALA A 199 -16.13 -19.13 -10.02
N LEU A 200 -16.08 -17.86 -10.44
CA LEU A 200 -16.19 -17.49 -11.85
C LEU A 200 -15.03 -18.07 -12.68
N VAL A 201 -13.80 -17.98 -12.17
CA VAL A 201 -12.61 -18.56 -12.84
C VAL A 201 -12.75 -20.07 -12.98
N ARG A 202 -13.21 -20.78 -11.95
CA ARG A 202 -13.47 -22.22 -11.99
C ARG A 202 -14.51 -22.57 -13.06
N ALA A 203 -15.66 -21.89 -13.05
CA ALA A 203 -16.72 -22.11 -14.05
C ALA A 203 -16.23 -21.85 -15.48
N LYS A 204 -15.43 -20.79 -15.69
CA LYS A 204 -14.82 -20.50 -16.99
C LYS A 204 -13.84 -21.57 -17.44
N ASN A 205 -13.04 -22.13 -16.54
CA ASN A 205 -12.11 -23.20 -16.84
C ASN A 205 -12.85 -24.51 -17.16
N GLU A 206 -13.91 -24.85 -16.42
CA GLU A 206 -14.77 -25.99 -16.71
C GLU A 206 -15.45 -25.85 -18.08
N TYR A 207 -15.94 -24.66 -18.40
CA TYR A 207 -16.53 -24.39 -19.72
C TYR A 207 -15.50 -24.60 -20.84
N LYS A 208 -14.29 -24.05 -20.70
CA LYS A 208 -13.21 -24.26 -21.67
C LYS A 208 -12.81 -25.73 -21.80
N GLN A 209 -12.75 -26.45 -20.69
CA GLN A 209 -12.44 -27.89 -20.72
C GLN A 209 -13.51 -28.65 -21.53
N LYS A 210 -14.79 -28.39 -21.26
CA LYS A 210 -15.88 -29.00 -22.02
C LYS A 210 -15.86 -28.63 -23.51
N GLU A 211 -15.52 -27.40 -23.84
CA GLU A 211 -15.35 -26.97 -25.23
C GLU A 211 -14.25 -27.76 -25.93
N VAL A 212 -13.10 -27.95 -25.27
CA VAL A 212 -11.99 -28.76 -25.78
C VAL A 212 -12.40 -30.23 -25.93
N GLU A 213 -13.13 -30.80 -24.95
CA GLU A 213 -13.67 -32.18 -25.02
C GLU A 213 -14.60 -32.34 -26.22
N VAL A 214 -15.54 -31.43 -26.46
CA VAL A 214 -16.43 -31.42 -27.62
C VAL A 214 -15.66 -31.32 -28.94
N GLN A 215 -14.65 -30.44 -29.02
CA GLN A 215 -13.81 -30.31 -30.21
C GLN A 215 -13.01 -31.62 -30.46
N THR A 216 -12.46 -32.19 -29.40
CA THR A 216 -11.75 -33.48 -29.50
C THR A 216 -12.65 -34.60 -29.96
N ALA A 217 -13.85 -34.72 -29.37
CA ALA A 217 -14.83 -35.71 -29.77
C ALA A 217 -15.30 -35.56 -31.23
N LYS A 218 -15.51 -34.31 -31.72
CA LYS A 218 -15.81 -34.03 -33.11
C LYS A 218 -14.68 -34.47 -34.05
N LYS A 219 -13.43 -34.12 -33.75
CA LYS A 219 -12.28 -34.55 -34.55
C LYS A 219 -12.10 -36.09 -34.55
N GLU A 220 -12.40 -36.71 -33.45
CA GLU A 220 -12.33 -38.17 -33.33
C GLU A 220 -13.44 -38.85 -34.13
N ALA A 221 -14.67 -38.31 -34.13
CA ALA A 221 -15.77 -38.75 -34.96
C ALA A 221 -15.47 -38.55 -36.46
N GLU A 222 -14.91 -37.42 -36.87
CA GLU A 222 -14.46 -37.15 -38.24
C GLU A 222 -13.37 -38.14 -38.67
N ARG A 223 -12.41 -38.44 -37.80
CA ARG A 223 -11.35 -39.42 -38.03
C ARG A 223 -11.95 -40.81 -38.23
N MET A 224 -12.90 -41.22 -37.37
CA MET A 224 -13.58 -42.50 -37.48
C MET A 224 -14.43 -42.61 -38.74
N ALA A 225 -15.14 -41.51 -39.14
CA ALA A 225 -15.90 -41.46 -40.38
C ALA A 225 -14.99 -41.57 -41.62
N ALA A 226 -13.84 -40.89 -41.63
CA ALA A 226 -12.85 -40.99 -42.71
C ALA A 226 -12.25 -42.40 -42.82
N LEU A 227 -12.03 -43.09 -41.70
CA LEU A 227 -11.58 -44.48 -41.68
C LEU A 227 -12.67 -45.46 -42.15
N ALA A 228 -13.94 -45.21 -41.83
CA ALA A 228 -15.06 -46.06 -42.24
C ALA A 228 -15.31 -46.03 -43.77
N ASN A 229 -15.03 -44.91 -44.43
CA ASN A 229 -15.17 -44.74 -45.88
C ASN A 229 -14.11 -45.54 -46.69
N ASN A 230 -13.06 -46.08 -46.05
CA ASN A 230 -11.99 -46.83 -46.68
C ASN A 230 -12.13 -48.33 -46.30
N SER A 231 -13.11 -49.03 -46.90
CA SER A 231 -13.76 -50.26 -46.42
C SER A 231 -12.91 -51.49 -46.18
N SER A 232 -11.73 -51.67 -46.71
CA SER A 232 -10.91 -52.87 -46.43
C SER A 232 -9.77 -52.64 -45.44
N SER A 233 -9.16 -51.45 -45.42
CA SER A 233 -8.11 -51.10 -44.45
C SER A 233 -8.67 -50.64 -43.10
N SER A 234 -9.95 -50.17 -43.04
CA SER A 234 -10.59 -49.70 -41.82
C SER A 234 -10.94 -50.84 -40.86
N ILE A 235 -11.40 -52.01 -41.38
CA ILE A 235 -11.70 -53.17 -40.54
C ILE A 235 -10.39 -53.69 -39.90
N ALA A 236 -9.30 -53.76 -40.66
CA ALA A 236 -8.00 -54.15 -40.12
C ALA A 236 -7.48 -53.19 -39.06
N PHE A 237 -7.63 -51.87 -39.29
CA PHE A 237 -7.23 -50.84 -38.31
C PHE A 237 -8.12 -50.87 -37.05
N MET A 238 -9.44 -51.02 -37.17
CA MET A 238 -10.34 -51.13 -36.02
C MET A 238 -10.05 -52.41 -35.21
N ASN A 239 -9.72 -53.50 -35.87
CA ASN A 239 -9.34 -54.74 -35.19
C ASN A 239 -8.00 -54.58 -34.46
N ALA A 240 -7.01 -53.88 -35.06
CA ALA A 240 -5.75 -53.59 -34.43
C ALA A 240 -5.90 -52.63 -33.21
N GLN A 241 -6.77 -51.60 -33.33
CA GLN A 241 -7.08 -50.68 -32.23
C GLN A 241 -7.80 -51.38 -31.07
N ALA A 242 -8.76 -52.24 -31.37
CA ALA A 242 -9.44 -53.08 -30.38
C ALA A 242 -8.46 -54.02 -29.66
N ALA A 243 -7.53 -54.63 -30.40
CA ALA A 243 -6.49 -55.48 -29.84
C ALA A 243 -5.56 -54.71 -28.89
N LEU A 244 -5.16 -53.45 -29.26
CA LEU A 244 -4.35 -52.57 -28.39
C LEU A 244 -5.11 -52.20 -27.11
N ASN A 245 -6.36 -51.81 -27.22
CA ASN A 245 -7.18 -51.42 -26.05
C ASN A 245 -7.39 -52.59 -25.09
N ILE A 246 -7.58 -53.77 -25.63
CA ILE A 246 -7.66 -55.04 -24.85
C ILE A 246 -6.31 -55.32 -24.16
N SER A 247 -5.22 -55.19 -24.88
CA SER A 247 -3.86 -55.38 -24.34
C SER A 247 -3.55 -54.40 -23.18
N GLU A 248 -3.92 -53.14 -23.34
CA GLU A 248 -3.79 -52.14 -22.26
C GLU A 248 -4.73 -52.45 -21.07
N GLY A 249 -5.95 -52.87 -21.34
CA GLY A 249 -6.92 -53.29 -20.32
C GLY A 249 -6.41 -54.48 -19.49
N ILE A 250 -5.75 -55.44 -20.12
CA ILE A 250 -5.09 -56.59 -19.45
C ILE A 250 -3.89 -56.13 -18.64
N LYS A 251 -3.02 -55.29 -19.23
CA LYS A 251 -1.80 -54.74 -18.57
C LYS A 251 -2.14 -53.93 -17.33
N ASN A 252 -3.26 -53.25 -17.37
CA ASN A 252 -3.76 -52.42 -16.25
C ASN A 252 -4.67 -53.18 -15.27
N GLY A 253 -4.82 -54.51 -15.42
CA GLY A 253 -5.61 -55.37 -14.55
C GLY A 253 -7.12 -55.13 -14.60
N LYS A 254 -7.63 -54.37 -15.58
CA LYS A 254 -9.04 -54.01 -15.72
C LYS A 254 -9.87 -55.05 -16.49
N VAL A 255 -9.22 -55.99 -17.17
CA VAL A 255 -9.88 -57.04 -17.97
C VAL A 255 -9.37 -58.39 -17.53
N GLN A 256 -10.25 -59.22 -16.97
CA GLN A 256 -9.92 -60.58 -16.48
C GLN A 256 -10.35 -61.68 -17.43
N THR A 257 -11.28 -61.42 -18.34
CA THR A 257 -11.80 -62.46 -19.29
C THR A 257 -12.05 -61.80 -20.64
N ILE A 258 -11.53 -62.41 -21.70
CA ILE A 258 -11.72 -61.96 -23.09
C ILE A 258 -12.47 -63.04 -23.84
N VAL A 259 -13.62 -62.69 -24.43
CA VAL A 259 -14.33 -63.52 -25.38
C VAL A 259 -13.92 -63.08 -26.79
N VAL A 260 -13.11 -63.87 -27.45
CA VAL A 260 -12.65 -63.60 -28.82
C VAL A 260 -13.65 -64.23 -29.80
N PRO A 261 -14.27 -63.43 -30.70
CA PRO A 261 -15.10 -63.96 -31.75
C PRO A 261 -14.29 -64.88 -32.70
N SER A 262 -14.92 -65.94 -33.21
CA SER A 262 -14.26 -66.96 -34.03
C SER A 262 -13.66 -66.49 -35.38
N ASN A 263 -13.91 -65.22 -35.75
CA ASN A 263 -13.37 -64.61 -36.98
C ASN A 263 -12.09 -63.77 -36.74
N MET A 264 -11.61 -63.72 -35.51
CA MET A 264 -10.32 -63.07 -35.15
C MET A 264 -9.20 -64.08 -35.04
N THR A 265 -8.85 -64.76 -36.18
CA THR A 265 -7.66 -65.60 -36.25
C THR A 265 -6.38 -64.75 -36.27
N GLY A 266 -5.67 -64.67 -35.18
CA GLY A 266 -4.36 -64.06 -35.16
C GLY A 266 -3.91 -63.41 -33.82
N LEU A 267 -4.70 -63.51 -32.78
CA LEU A 267 -4.25 -62.99 -31.47
C LEU A 267 -3.55 -64.13 -30.70
N MET A 268 -2.24 -64.12 -30.72
CA MET A 268 -1.41 -64.94 -29.81
C MET A 268 -1.32 -64.22 -28.47
N ILE A 269 -1.99 -64.72 -27.44
CA ILE A 269 -1.83 -64.25 -26.06
C ILE A 269 -0.66 -65.01 -25.48
N GLY A 270 0.50 -64.30 -25.37
CA GLY A 270 1.65 -64.83 -24.63
C GLY A 270 1.38 -64.80 -23.13
N LYS A 271 1.78 -65.93 -22.45
CA LYS A 271 1.76 -66.05 -20.98
C LYS A 271 2.70 -65.08 -20.32
#